data_9ed2f7985190bded6ea7b131034e09d2
#
_entry.id   9ed2f7985190bded6ea7b131034e09d2
#
_cell.length_a   1.000
_cell.length_b   1.000
_cell.length_c   1.000
_cell.angle_alpha   90.00
_cell.angle_beta   90.00
_cell.angle_gamma   90.00
#
_symmetry.space_group_name_H-M   'P 1'
#
loop_
_entity.id
_entity.type
_entity.pdbx_description
1 polymer ?
#
loop_
_entity_poly.entity_id
_entity_poly.type
_entity_poly.pdbx_seq_one_letter_code
_entity_poly.pdbx_strand_id
1 'polypeptide(L)'
;MAKRTEERKEFLSDILTTAAEGGVNYWGHVNAYNWADTRVGEDPAESVMDIWVDVEMLELPESGIPQPERFEVGNLPREMGGRTSFGVYHVDIEVVSKGINLIIAGKTTMHPSRVADYRKANKLIDGYYDSDGWLDSEAADIIVQVGLFGEIVFA
;
A
#
# COMPACT_ATOMS: atom_id res chain seq x y z
N MET A 1 -20.42 9.41 3.70
CA MET A 1 -19.32 8.45 3.81
C MET A 1 -19.17 7.97 5.24
N ALA A 2 -19.07 6.69 5.42
CA ALA A 2 -18.77 6.13 6.74
C ALA A 2 -17.37 6.55 7.17
N LYS A 3 -17.24 7.00 8.41
CA LYS A 3 -15.95 7.36 8.98
C LYS A 3 -15.19 6.08 9.34
N ARG A 4 -13.87 6.08 9.15
CA ARG A 4 -13.05 4.97 9.57
C ARG A 4 -12.94 4.93 11.08
N THR A 5 -13.03 3.73 11.64
CA THR A 5 -12.75 3.52 13.06
C THR A 5 -11.24 3.62 13.31
N GLU A 6 -10.86 3.79 14.55
CA GLU A 6 -9.46 3.81 14.97
C GLU A 6 -8.79 2.48 14.63
N GLU A 7 -9.46 1.38 14.90
CA GLU A 7 -8.98 0.02 14.60
C GLU A 7 -8.72 -0.16 13.10
N ARG A 8 -9.59 0.40 12.25
CA ARG A 8 -9.40 0.33 10.80
C ARG A 8 -8.19 1.12 10.34
N LYS A 9 -7.98 2.31 10.90
CA LYS A 9 -6.81 3.14 10.59
C LYS A 9 -5.51 2.44 10.97
N GLU A 10 -5.47 1.83 12.15
CA GLU A 10 -4.33 1.07 12.61
C GLU A 10 -4.04 -0.13 11.72
N PHE A 11 -5.08 -0.86 11.33
CA PHE A 11 -4.94 -2.00 10.41
C PHE A 11 -4.33 -1.56 9.07
N LEU A 12 -4.83 -0.49 8.48
CA LEU A 12 -4.29 0.04 7.21
C LEU A 12 -2.86 0.55 7.38
N SER A 13 -2.56 1.18 8.50
CA SER A 13 -1.21 1.65 8.83
C SER A 13 -0.23 0.49 8.99
N ASP A 14 -0.65 -0.60 9.62
CA ASP A 14 0.19 -1.80 9.80
C ASP A 14 0.51 -2.44 8.44
N ILE A 15 -0.44 -2.47 7.53
CA ILE A 15 -0.20 -2.96 6.17
C ILE A 15 0.84 -2.08 5.48
N LEU A 16 0.70 -0.77 5.56
CA LEU A 16 1.64 0.17 4.95
C LEU A 16 3.05 -0.01 5.52
N THR A 17 3.18 -0.10 6.83
CA THR A 17 4.45 -0.29 7.51
C THR A 17 5.12 -1.60 7.09
N THR A 18 4.36 -2.68 7.07
CA THR A 18 4.85 -4.00 6.67
C THR A 18 5.32 -4.00 5.21
N ALA A 19 4.57 -3.37 4.32
CA ALA A 19 4.96 -3.24 2.91
C ALA A 19 6.26 -2.44 2.75
N ALA A 20 6.36 -1.32 3.45
CA ALA A 20 7.52 -0.43 3.35
C ALA A 20 8.79 -1.06 3.92
N GLU A 21 8.66 -1.85 4.99
CA GLU A 21 9.82 -2.46 5.65
C GLU A 21 10.37 -3.69 4.93
N GLY A 22 9.57 -4.40 4.14
CA GLY A 22 10.02 -5.63 3.53
C GLY A 22 9.45 -5.98 2.17
N GLY A 23 8.29 -5.44 1.81
CA GLY A 23 7.57 -5.86 0.61
C GLY A 23 7.98 -5.11 -0.65
N VAL A 24 7.89 -3.80 -0.63
CA VAL A 24 8.11 -2.97 -1.82
C VAL A 24 9.56 -2.95 -2.28
N ASN A 25 10.49 -3.35 -1.44
CA ASN A 25 11.93 -3.34 -1.76
C ASN A 25 12.30 -4.22 -2.94
N TYR A 26 11.43 -5.12 -3.30
CA TYR A 26 11.68 -6.06 -4.39
C TYR A 26 11.46 -5.43 -5.78
N TRP A 27 10.70 -4.34 -5.88
CA TRP A 27 10.51 -3.62 -7.15
C TRP A 27 10.86 -2.13 -7.04
N GLY A 28 11.03 -1.63 -5.83
CA GLY A 28 11.20 -0.20 -5.60
C GLY A 28 12.10 0.11 -4.42
N HIS A 29 12.20 1.39 -4.16
CA HIS A 29 12.99 1.92 -3.06
C HIS A 29 12.20 3.02 -2.35
N VAL A 30 12.09 2.92 -1.03
CA VAL A 30 11.48 3.96 -0.20
C VAL A 30 12.48 5.11 -0.08
N ASN A 31 12.20 6.25 -0.68
CA ASN A 31 13.11 7.39 -0.67
C ASN A 31 12.64 8.55 0.21
N ALA A 32 11.40 8.53 0.66
CA ALA A 32 10.86 9.49 1.62
C ALA A 32 9.73 8.84 2.40
N TYR A 33 9.53 9.27 3.64
CA TYR A 33 8.47 8.69 4.47
C TYR A 33 8.09 9.62 5.61
N ASN A 34 6.92 9.40 6.16
CA ASN A 34 6.47 9.99 7.41
C ASN A 34 5.85 8.89 8.29
N TRP A 35 6.56 8.51 9.34
CA TRP A 35 6.08 7.50 10.29
C TRP A 35 5.40 8.11 11.51
N ALA A 36 5.46 9.44 11.66
CA ALA A 36 4.80 10.09 12.75
C ALA A 36 3.28 9.91 12.59
N ASP A 37 2.65 9.31 13.57
CA ASP A 37 1.20 9.18 13.64
C ASP A 37 0.62 10.54 13.96
N THR A 38 0.56 11.39 12.92
CA THR A 38 0.04 12.75 13.03
C THR A 38 -1.43 12.72 12.68
N ARG A 39 -2.28 12.74 13.68
CA ARG A 39 -3.71 12.79 13.47
C ARG A 39 -4.18 14.24 13.43
N VAL A 40 -5.02 14.53 12.47
CA VAL A 40 -5.63 15.83 12.30
C VAL A 40 -7.09 15.73 12.73
N GLY A 41 -7.50 16.57 13.68
CA GLY A 41 -8.85 16.55 14.23
C GLY A 41 -8.88 16.15 15.69
N GLU A 42 -9.93 16.55 16.40
CA GLU A 42 -10.08 16.27 17.84
C GLU A 42 -10.66 14.90 18.12
N ASP A 43 -11.54 14.41 17.24
CA ASP A 43 -12.14 13.10 17.36
C ASP A 43 -11.28 12.07 16.64
N PRO A 44 -10.72 11.06 17.33
CA PRO A 44 -9.91 10.02 16.69
C PRO A 44 -10.61 9.32 15.52
N ALA A 45 -11.94 9.15 15.60
CA ALA A 45 -12.70 8.52 14.51
C ALA A 45 -12.80 9.42 13.26
N GLU A 46 -12.68 10.72 13.43
CA GLU A 46 -12.75 11.70 12.34
C GLU A 46 -11.36 12.14 11.83
N SER A 47 -10.32 11.91 12.61
CA SER A 47 -8.98 12.35 12.27
C SER A 47 -8.39 11.56 11.11
N VAL A 48 -7.51 12.20 10.36
CA VAL A 48 -6.75 11.55 9.28
C VAL A 48 -5.39 11.15 9.83
N MET A 49 -5.03 9.91 9.62
CA MET A 49 -3.71 9.42 9.97
C MET A 49 -2.74 9.78 8.85
N ASP A 50 -1.77 10.62 9.14
CA ASP A 50 -0.83 11.13 8.14
C ASP A 50 0.46 10.28 8.12
N ILE A 51 0.30 9.01 7.76
CA ILE A 51 1.41 8.08 7.57
C ILE A 51 1.52 7.81 6.07
N TRP A 52 2.74 7.96 5.54
CA TRP A 52 2.96 7.73 4.12
C TRP A 52 4.40 7.38 3.81
N VAL A 53 4.60 6.77 2.66
CA VAL A 53 5.91 6.54 2.06
C VAL A 53 5.86 6.91 0.58
N ASP A 54 6.98 7.39 0.07
CA ASP A 54 7.18 7.56 -1.37
C ASP A 54 8.09 6.43 -1.86
N VAL A 55 7.60 5.65 -2.80
CA VAL A 55 8.30 4.51 -3.36
C VAL A 55 8.73 4.83 -4.79
N GLU A 56 10.03 4.81 -5.03
CA GLU A 56 10.60 4.98 -6.36
C GLU A 56 10.65 3.63 -7.08
N MET A 57 10.04 3.56 -8.25
CA MET A 57 10.06 2.34 -9.06
C MET A 57 11.41 2.20 -9.74
N LEU A 58 12.12 1.11 -9.45
CA LEU A 58 13.46 0.85 -9.97
C LEU A 58 13.47 -0.14 -11.13
N GLU A 59 12.37 -0.88 -11.30
CA GLU A 59 12.22 -1.84 -12.39
C GLU A 59 11.00 -1.49 -13.21
N LEU A 60 11.10 -1.64 -14.51
CA LEU A 60 9.96 -1.46 -15.40
C LEU A 60 9.15 -2.75 -15.42
N PRO A 61 7.84 -2.71 -15.08
CA PRO A 61 7.01 -3.90 -15.18
C PRO A 61 6.90 -4.36 -16.64
N GLU A 62 6.73 -5.65 -16.87
CA GLU A 62 6.56 -6.19 -18.22
C GLU A 62 5.38 -5.56 -18.95
N SER A 63 4.33 -5.20 -18.24
CA SER A 63 3.14 -4.54 -18.78
C SER A 63 3.34 -3.06 -19.10
N GLY A 64 4.53 -2.50 -18.82
CA GLY A 64 4.79 -1.08 -18.98
C GLY A 64 4.44 -0.28 -17.73
N ILE A 65 4.77 1.02 -17.73
CA ILE A 65 4.50 1.88 -16.56
C ILE A 65 3.00 2.15 -16.45
N PRO A 66 2.37 1.76 -15.33
CA PRO A 66 0.96 2.06 -15.12
C PRO A 66 0.71 3.56 -15.02
N GLN A 67 -0.32 4.03 -15.73
CA GLN A 67 -0.86 5.38 -15.64
C GLN A 67 -2.24 5.25 -15.01
N PRO A 68 -2.86 6.22 -14.45
CA PRO A 68 -2.47 7.55 -14.04
C PRO A 68 -2.08 7.65 -12.57
N GLU A 69 -1.92 6.53 -11.88
CA GLU A 69 -1.64 6.48 -10.44
C GLU A 69 -0.23 7.00 -10.11
N ARG A 70 0.55 7.28 -11.14
CA ARG A 70 1.93 7.72 -10.98
C ARG A 70 2.01 9.13 -10.43
N PHE A 71 2.79 9.29 -9.39
CA PHE A 71 3.15 10.57 -8.84
C PHE A 71 4.34 11.11 -9.64
N GLU A 72 4.18 12.24 -10.31
CA GLU A 72 5.24 12.78 -11.15
C GLU A 72 6.31 13.48 -10.33
N VAL A 73 7.40 12.79 -10.18
CA VAL A 73 8.64 13.37 -9.67
C VAL A 73 9.63 13.29 -10.79
N GLY A 74 9.93 14.27 -11.47
CA GLY A 74 10.82 14.31 -12.64
C GLY A 74 11.96 13.26 -12.62
N ASN A 75 12.68 13.13 -13.69
CA ASN A 75 13.76 12.16 -13.79
C ASN A 75 14.82 12.42 -12.72
N LEU A 76 15.07 11.40 -11.90
CA LEU A 76 16.15 11.47 -10.93
C LEU A 76 17.49 11.50 -11.68
N PRO A 77 18.41 12.39 -11.29
CA PRO A 77 19.72 12.43 -11.91
C PRO A 77 20.45 11.10 -11.73
N ARG A 78 21.09 10.63 -12.78
CA ARG A 78 21.88 9.39 -12.71
C ARG A 78 22.99 9.45 -11.69
N GLU A 79 23.47 10.64 -11.39
CA GLU A 79 24.50 10.89 -10.38
C GLU A 79 24.07 10.46 -8.98
N MET A 80 22.75 10.34 -8.75
CA MET A 80 22.22 9.86 -7.47
C MET A 80 22.17 8.34 -7.40
N GLY A 81 23.27 7.67 -7.74
CA GLY A 81 23.40 6.23 -7.63
C GLY A 81 23.45 5.48 -8.96
N GLY A 82 23.48 6.17 -10.07
CA GLY A 82 23.60 5.54 -11.39
C GLY A 82 22.40 4.68 -11.80
N ARG A 83 21.24 4.87 -11.15
CA ARG A 83 20.04 4.07 -11.42
C ARG A 83 19.01 4.84 -12.22
N THR A 84 18.19 4.10 -12.96
CA THR A 84 17.06 4.67 -13.69
C THR A 84 15.81 4.62 -12.79
N SER A 85 15.09 5.74 -12.71
CA SER A 85 13.82 5.82 -12.01
C SER A 85 12.68 5.77 -13.03
N PHE A 86 11.69 4.95 -12.76
CA PHE A 86 10.47 4.85 -13.56
C PHE A 86 9.28 5.57 -12.91
N GLY A 87 9.56 6.37 -11.91
CA GLY A 87 8.58 7.20 -11.23
C GLY A 87 8.60 7.00 -9.74
N VAL A 88 7.98 7.94 -9.03
CA VAL A 88 7.81 7.87 -7.58
C VAL A 88 6.31 7.84 -7.29
N TYR A 89 5.91 6.93 -6.43
CA TYR A 89 4.51 6.71 -6.07
C TYR A 89 4.31 7.01 -4.60
N HIS A 90 3.36 7.89 -4.33
CA HIS A 90 2.98 8.24 -2.96
C HIS A 90 2.00 7.21 -2.41
N VAL A 91 2.38 6.56 -1.33
CA VAL A 91 1.58 5.49 -0.69
C VAL A 91 1.17 5.93 0.70
N ASP A 92 -0.11 6.06 0.91
CA ASP A 92 -0.71 6.37 2.20
C ASP A 92 -1.79 5.33 2.55
N ILE A 93 -2.51 5.53 3.63
CA ILE A 93 -3.57 4.59 4.01
C ILE A 93 -4.72 4.56 3.01
N GLU A 94 -4.91 5.61 2.21
CA GLU A 94 -5.93 5.62 1.15
C GLU A 94 -5.56 4.64 0.03
N VAL A 95 -4.29 4.58 -0.35
CA VAL A 95 -3.79 3.60 -1.33
C VAL A 95 -3.98 2.18 -0.79
N VAL A 96 -3.64 1.94 0.47
CA VAL A 96 -3.81 0.63 1.11
C VAL A 96 -5.29 0.24 1.14
N SER A 97 -6.16 1.16 1.50
CA SER A 97 -7.60 0.93 1.54
C SER A 97 -8.15 0.58 0.16
N LYS A 98 -7.76 1.32 -0.87
CA LYS A 98 -8.14 1.04 -2.25
C LYS A 98 -7.69 -0.35 -2.67
N GLY A 99 -6.44 -0.71 -2.35
CA GLY A 99 -5.88 -2.01 -2.70
C GLY A 99 -6.64 -3.18 -2.08
N ILE A 100 -6.83 -3.17 -0.78
CA ILE A 100 -7.53 -4.27 -0.12
C ILE A 100 -8.99 -4.36 -0.54
N ASN A 101 -9.65 -3.22 -0.77
CA ASN A 101 -11.04 -3.21 -1.22
C ASN A 101 -11.21 -3.78 -2.63
N LEU A 102 -10.28 -3.50 -3.53
CA LEU A 102 -10.29 -4.08 -4.88
C LEU A 102 -10.08 -5.60 -4.84
N ILE A 103 -9.17 -6.06 -3.98
CA ILE A 103 -8.89 -7.50 -3.83
C ILE A 103 -10.14 -8.23 -3.32
N ILE A 104 -10.73 -7.77 -2.21
CA ILE A 104 -11.87 -8.46 -1.61
C ILE A 104 -13.14 -8.37 -2.47
N ALA A 105 -13.23 -7.37 -3.34
CA ALA A 105 -14.32 -7.25 -4.31
C ALA A 105 -14.15 -8.18 -5.52
N GLY A 106 -13.03 -8.90 -5.61
CA GLY A 106 -12.76 -9.80 -6.72
C GLY A 106 -12.44 -9.09 -8.03
N LYS A 107 -11.94 -7.85 -7.95
CA LYS A 107 -11.65 -7.02 -9.14
C LYS A 107 -10.19 -7.11 -9.59
N THR A 108 -9.49 -8.15 -9.20
CA THR A 108 -8.12 -8.43 -9.60
C THR A 108 -8.05 -9.78 -10.31
N THR A 109 -6.90 -10.09 -10.87
CA THR A 109 -6.66 -11.42 -11.49
C THR A 109 -6.29 -12.49 -10.47
N MET A 110 -6.31 -12.14 -9.18
CA MET A 110 -5.95 -13.05 -8.10
C MET A 110 -6.88 -14.26 -8.04
N HIS A 111 -6.31 -15.44 -7.79
CA HIS A 111 -7.09 -16.67 -7.63
C HIS A 111 -8.07 -16.54 -6.47
N PRO A 112 -9.33 -17.05 -6.63
CA PRO A 112 -10.34 -16.93 -5.56
C PRO A 112 -9.92 -17.48 -4.19
N SER A 113 -9.10 -18.52 -4.15
CA SER A 113 -8.61 -19.06 -2.87
C SER A 113 -7.74 -18.06 -2.12
N ARG A 114 -6.95 -17.27 -2.84
CA ARG A 114 -6.14 -16.21 -2.23
C ARG A 114 -7.00 -15.02 -1.83
N VAL A 115 -7.97 -14.65 -2.63
CA VAL A 115 -8.94 -13.60 -2.27
C VAL A 115 -9.62 -13.92 -0.96
N ALA A 116 -9.95 -15.19 -0.72
CA ALA A 116 -10.58 -15.63 0.53
C ALA A 116 -9.68 -15.33 1.76
N ASP A 117 -8.37 -15.48 1.62
CA ASP A 117 -7.42 -15.16 2.70
C ASP A 117 -7.45 -13.65 3.03
N TYR A 118 -7.49 -12.80 2.01
CA TYR A 118 -7.58 -11.34 2.20
C TYR A 118 -8.91 -10.95 2.84
N ARG A 119 -10.02 -11.59 2.43
CA ARG A 119 -11.32 -11.36 3.05
C ARG A 119 -11.32 -11.72 4.51
N LYS A 120 -10.69 -12.82 4.87
CA LYS A 120 -10.56 -13.26 6.27
C LYS A 120 -9.76 -12.26 7.09
N ALA A 121 -8.61 -11.81 6.58
CA ALA A 121 -7.76 -10.83 7.26
C ALA A 121 -8.45 -9.47 7.41
N ASN A 122 -9.36 -9.13 6.50
CA ASN A 122 -10.06 -7.86 6.48
C ASN A 122 -11.26 -7.79 7.44
N LYS A 123 -11.56 -8.86 8.16
CA LYS A 123 -12.69 -8.89 9.09
C LYS A 123 -12.31 -8.43 10.48
N LEU A 124 -13.12 -7.55 11.03
CA LEU A 124 -13.04 -7.15 12.42
C LEU A 124 -13.77 -8.19 13.27
N ILE A 125 -13.05 -8.88 14.15
CA ILE A 125 -13.60 -9.90 15.05
C ILE A 125 -13.26 -9.50 16.47
N ASP A 126 -14.28 -9.36 17.31
CA ASP A 126 -14.15 -8.96 18.72
C ASP A 126 -13.32 -7.66 18.88
N GLY A 127 -13.48 -6.71 17.97
CA GLY A 127 -12.78 -5.43 18.00
C GLY A 127 -11.38 -5.42 17.43
N TYR A 128 -10.93 -6.53 16.84
CA TYR A 128 -9.58 -6.67 16.28
C TYR A 128 -9.59 -7.24 14.88
N TYR A 129 -8.62 -6.80 14.09
CA TYR A 129 -8.29 -7.44 12.81
C TYR A 129 -7.25 -8.52 13.09
N ASP A 130 -7.62 -9.77 12.87
CA ASP A 130 -6.73 -10.91 13.08
C ASP A 130 -5.91 -11.15 11.81
N SER A 131 -4.79 -10.45 11.72
CA SER A 131 -3.85 -10.61 10.61
C SER A 131 -2.57 -11.34 11.01
N ASP A 132 -2.48 -11.78 12.26
CA ASP A 132 -1.29 -12.44 12.79
C ASP A 132 -0.94 -13.69 11.99
N GLY A 133 0.33 -13.77 11.58
CA GLY A 133 0.87 -14.89 10.84
C GLY A 133 0.47 -14.96 9.38
N TRP A 134 -0.46 -14.13 8.93
CA TRP A 134 -0.92 -14.11 7.55
C TRP A 134 -0.47 -12.85 6.80
N LEU A 135 -0.54 -11.68 7.43
CA LEU A 135 -0.16 -10.42 6.80
C LEU A 135 1.37 -10.27 6.84
N ASP A 136 2.03 -10.92 5.92
CA ASP A 136 3.47 -10.81 5.73
C ASP A 136 3.81 -9.68 4.75
N SER A 137 5.09 -9.50 4.49
CA SER A 137 5.57 -8.45 3.59
C SER A 137 5.09 -8.66 2.15
N GLU A 138 4.95 -9.90 1.71
CA GLU A 138 4.42 -10.19 0.37
C GLU A 138 2.96 -9.79 0.25
N ALA A 139 2.13 -10.18 1.22
CA ALA A 139 0.72 -9.83 1.21
C ALA A 139 0.52 -8.30 1.29
N ALA A 140 1.30 -7.62 2.12
CA ALA A 140 1.24 -6.17 2.24
C ALA A 140 1.66 -5.48 0.94
N ASP A 141 2.72 -5.97 0.28
CA ASP A 141 3.17 -5.44 -1.00
C ASP A 141 2.11 -5.60 -2.09
N ILE A 142 1.47 -6.76 -2.15
CA ILE A 142 0.39 -7.01 -3.11
C ILE A 142 -0.75 -6.00 -2.93
N ILE A 143 -1.13 -5.72 -1.69
CA ILE A 143 -2.17 -4.72 -1.40
C ILE A 143 -1.74 -3.35 -1.91
N VAL A 144 -0.48 -2.95 -1.67
CA VAL A 144 0.06 -1.68 -2.15
C VAL A 144 0.08 -1.61 -3.66
N GLN A 145 0.54 -2.66 -4.34
CA GLN A 145 0.55 -2.69 -5.81
C GLN A 145 -0.85 -2.53 -6.38
N VAL A 146 -1.82 -3.26 -5.86
CA VAL A 146 -3.21 -3.15 -6.31
C VAL A 146 -3.77 -1.76 -6.06
N GLY A 147 -3.44 -1.16 -4.93
CA GLY A 147 -3.86 0.22 -4.62
C GLY A 147 -3.27 1.25 -5.57
N LEU A 148 -2.00 1.09 -5.95
CA LEU A 148 -1.30 1.99 -6.86
C LEU A 148 -1.69 1.77 -8.32
N PHE A 149 -1.75 0.52 -8.75
CA PHE A 149 -1.79 0.16 -10.17
C PHE A 149 -3.12 -0.47 -10.60
N GLY A 150 -4.01 -0.78 -9.67
CA GLY A 150 -5.25 -1.49 -9.96
C GLY A 150 -5.08 -2.99 -10.13
N GLU A 151 -3.85 -3.49 -10.19
CA GLU A 151 -3.52 -4.90 -10.38
C GLU A 151 -2.12 -5.20 -9.82
N ILE A 152 -1.77 -6.49 -9.76
CA ILE A 152 -0.42 -6.91 -9.38
C ILE A 152 0.45 -6.82 -10.63
N VAL A 153 1.45 -5.94 -10.64
CA VAL A 153 2.34 -5.73 -11.79
C VAL A 153 3.73 -6.33 -11.58
N PHE A 154 4.12 -6.59 -10.33
CA PHE A 154 5.36 -7.29 -9.98
C PHE A 154 5.01 -8.59 -9.26
N ALA A 155 5.29 -9.70 -9.89
CA ALA A 155 4.96 -11.01 -9.33
C ALA A 155 6.03 -11.54 -8.37
#